data_baeecd7f32eaaf6d16cfa006044ff9c8
#
_entry.id   baeecd7f32eaaf6d16cfa006044ff9c8
#
_cell.length_a   1.000
_cell.length_b   1.000
_cell.length_c   1.000
_cell.angle_alpha   90.00
_cell.angle_beta   90.00
_cell.angle_gamma   90.00
#
_symmetry.space_group_name_H-M   'P 1'
#
loop_
_entity.id
_entity.type
_entity.pdbx_description
1 polymer ?
#
loop_
_entity_poly.entity_id
_entity_poly.type
_entity_poly.pdbx_seq_one_letter_code
_entity_poly.pdbx_strand_id
1 'polypeptide(L)'
;MSSSDSLRPQQRLHWVRDALHDPVATLERASVDAGQRSYWRVTSSRGSHVLMDSPPALEDPRPWLRMHALLHSHGVRVPHVEIADPDAGFLLLEDLGGPTLARTIATDTADAHSDADAWMDRAITQLLRLQQIPV
;
A
#
# COMPACT_ATOMS: atom_id res chain seq x y z
N MET A 1 13.28 10.15 -23.39
CA MET A 1 13.19 8.94 -22.53
C MET A 1 14.57 8.60 -22.05
N SER A 2 14.82 8.69 -20.76
CA SER A 2 16.11 8.27 -20.21
C SER A 2 16.15 6.75 -20.07
N SER A 3 17.33 6.15 -20.25
CA SER A 3 17.55 4.71 -20.12
C SER A 3 17.17 4.14 -18.75
N SER A 4 17.00 4.99 -17.75
CA SER A 4 16.60 4.59 -16.39
C SER A 4 15.13 4.22 -16.28
N ASP A 5 14.24 4.81 -17.06
CA ASP A 5 12.81 4.48 -17.04
C ASP A 5 12.52 3.08 -17.58
N SER A 6 13.31 2.63 -18.57
CA SER A 6 13.15 1.29 -19.14
C SER A 6 13.64 0.16 -18.22
N LEU A 7 14.46 0.50 -17.23
CA LEU A 7 15.01 -0.46 -16.27
C LEU A 7 14.18 -0.59 -14.98
N ARG A 8 13.29 0.37 -14.70
CA ARG A 8 12.54 0.39 -13.44
C ARG A 8 11.68 -0.85 -13.20
N PRO A 9 10.94 -1.40 -14.19
CA PRO A 9 10.20 -2.64 -14.01
C PRO A 9 11.09 -3.82 -13.62
N GLN A 10 12.28 -3.93 -14.20
CA GLN A 10 13.24 -4.98 -13.87
C GLN A 10 13.82 -4.80 -12.47
N GLN A 11 14.17 -3.58 -12.10
CA GLN A 11 14.64 -3.24 -10.75
C GLN A 11 13.59 -3.58 -9.70
N ARG A 12 12.32 -3.25 -9.95
CA ARG A 12 11.19 -3.56 -9.10
C ARG A 12 11.06 -5.05 -8.83
N LEU A 13 11.04 -5.84 -9.88
CA LEU A 13 10.91 -7.30 -9.80
C LEU A 13 12.12 -7.92 -9.08
N HIS A 14 13.32 -7.50 -9.41
CA HIS A 14 14.55 -7.97 -8.79
C HIS A 14 14.55 -7.66 -7.29
N TRP A 15 14.22 -6.42 -6.92
CA TRP A 15 14.17 -5.98 -5.53
C TRP A 15 13.20 -6.83 -4.69
N VAL A 16 12.00 -7.09 -5.21
CA VAL A 16 10.97 -7.90 -4.52
C VAL A 16 11.46 -9.33 -4.31
N ARG A 17 12.02 -9.94 -5.34
CA ARG A 17 12.52 -11.31 -5.27
C ARG A 17 13.66 -11.46 -4.28
N ASP A 18 14.54 -10.48 -4.25
CA ASP A 18 15.65 -10.44 -3.31
C ASP A 18 15.16 -10.21 -1.87
N ALA A 19 14.29 -9.23 -1.67
CA ALA A 19 13.75 -8.88 -0.36
C ALA A 19 12.95 -10.04 0.29
N LEU A 20 12.22 -10.80 -0.52
CA LEU A 20 11.43 -11.95 -0.04
C LEU A 20 12.18 -13.28 -0.10
N HIS A 21 13.39 -13.30 -0.63
CA HIS A 21 14.15 -14.53 -0.89
C HIS A 21 13.34 -15.54 -1.72
N ASP A 22 12.59 -15.03 -2.71
CA ASP A 22 11.71 -15.83 -3.54
C ASP A 22 11.93 -15.50 -5.02
N PRO A 23 12.69 -16.34 -5.76
CA PRO A 23 13.02 -16.08 -7.16
C PRO A 23 11.83 -16.20 -8.12
N VAL A 24 10.70 -16.73 -7.66
CA VAL A 24 9.48 -16.91 -8.46
C VAL A 24 8.36 -15.94 -8.08
N ALA A 25 8.61 -15.02 -7.16
CA ALA A 25 7.63 -13.98 -6.83
C ALA A 25 7.19 -13.20 -8.06
N THR A 26 5.90 -12.88 -8.11
CA THR A 26 5.27 -12.18 -9.24
C THR A 26 4.69 -10.85 -8.81
N LEU A 27 4.61 -9.93 -9.77
CA LEU A 27 4.02 -8.60 -9.59
C LEU A 27 2.86 -8.41 -10.56
N GLU A 28 1.76 -7.85 -10.05
CA GLU A 28 0.60 -7.44 -10.83
C GLU A 28 0.21 -6.02 -10.43
N ARG A 29 -0.18 -5.18 -11.39
CA ARG A 29 -0.59 -3.81 -11.11
C ARG A 29 -1.79 -3.80 -10.16
N ALA A 30 -1.64 -3.22 -8.97
CA ALA A 30 -2.70 -3.19 -7.97
C ALA A 30 -3.61 -1.98 -8.13
N SER A 31 -3.03 -0.81 -8.37
CA SER A 31 -3.79 0.42 -8.58
C SER A 31 -3.01 1.42 -9.41
N VAL A 32 -3.76 2.36 -9.99
CA VAL A 32 -3.20 3.54 -10.64
C VAL A 32 -3.41 4.73 -9.71
N ASP A 33 -2.31 5.35 -9.28
CA ASP A 33 -2.36 6.58 -8.50
C ASP A 33 -2.22 7.79 -9.43
N ALA A 34 -2.73 8.93 -8.98
CA ALA A 34 -2.60 10.20 -9.70
C ALA A 34 -1.19 10.80 -9.59
N GLY A 35 -0.37 10.29 -8.66
CA GLY A 35 1.01 10.75 -8.44
C GLY A 35 2.06 9.96 -9.22
N GLN A 36 3.30 10.12 -8.81
CA GLN A 36 4.46 9.45 -9.40
C GLN A 36 4.69 8.04 -8.83
N ARG A 37 3.90 7.64 -7.84
CA ARG A 37 3.95 6.32 -7.24
C ARG A 37 3.16 5.32 -8.04
N SER A 38 3.60 4.07 -7.99
CA SER A 38 2.81 2.94 -8.50
C SER A 38 2.74 1.84 -7.44
N TYR A 39 1.63 1.09 -7.46
CA TYR A 39 1.36 0.05 -6.50
C TYR A 39 1.18 -1.29 -7.20
N TRP A 40 1.82 -2.32 -6.66
CA TRP A 40 1.89 -3.64 -7.28
C TRP A 40 1.55 -4.70 -6.25
N ARG A 41 0.65 -5.60 -6.59
CA ARG A 41 0.38 -6.76 -5.76
C ARG A 41 1.46 -7.80 -5.99
N VAL A 42 2.08 -8.22 -4.90
CA VAL A 42 3.16 -9.21 -4.89
C VAL A 42 2.58 -10.54 -4.43
N THR A 43 2.79 -11.59 -5.23
CA THR A 43 2.46 -12.95 -4.84
C THR A 43 3.75 -13.73 -4.70
N SER A 44 3.95 -14.34 -3.53
CA SER A 44 5.16 -15.10 -3.21
C SER A 44 4.82 -16.33 -2.35
N SER A 45 5.83 -17.15 -2.08
CA SER A 45 5.72 -18.25 -1.12
C SER A 45 5.39 -17.79 0.31
N ARG A 46 5.64 -16.50 0.62
CA ARG A 46 5.32 -15.87 1.91
C ARG A 46 3.95 -15.20 1.94
N GLY A 47 3.13 -15.38 0.91
CA GLY A 47 1.80 -14.81 0.81
C GLY A 47 1.73 -13.59 -0.09
N SER A 48 0.73 -12.74 0.13
CA SER A 48 0.45 -11.55 -0.66
C SER A 48 0.90 -10.29 0.07
N HIS A 49 1.56 -9.40 -0.66
CA HIS A 49 1.99 -8.08 -0.18
C HIS A 49 1.65 -7.02 -1.24
N VAL A 50 1.78 -5.76 -0.86
CA VAL A 50 1.73 -4.64 -1.81
C VAL A 50 3.08 -3.95 -1.85
N LEU A 51 3.65 -3.83 -3.03
CA LEU A 51 4.84 -3.03 -3.27
C LEU A 51 4.43 -1.61 -3.64
N MET A 52 4.90 -0.64 -2.89
CA MET A 52 4.87 0.76 -3.30
C MET A 52 6.18 1.09 -3.98
N ASP A 53 6.10 1.49 -5.23
CA ASP A 53 7.23 1.96 -6.02
C ASP A 53 7.16 3.49 -6.11
N SER A 54 8.06 4.16 -5.41
CA SER A 54 8.17 5.62 -5.35
C SER A 54 9.57 6.03 -5.80
N PRO A 55 9.79 6.23 -7.11
CA PRO A 55 11.13 6.60 -7.61
C PRO A 55 11.66 7.85 -6.91
N PRO A 56 12.79 7.79 -6.18
CA PRO A 56 13.22 8.89 -5.30
C PRO A 56 13.48 10.21 -6.01
N ALA A 57 13.87 10.15 -7.29
CA ALA A 57 14.08 11.33 -8.12
C ALA A 57 12.78 12.07 -8.46
N LEU A 58 11.64 11.39 -8.41
CA LEU A 58 10.33 11.94 -8.72
C LEU A 58 9.51 12.22 -7.46
N GLU A 59 9.54 11.31 -6.50
CA GLU A 59 8.78 11.43 -5.26
C GLU A 59 9.47 10.64 -4.13
N ASP A 60 10.09 11.35 -3.20
CA ASP A 60 10.77 10.74 -2.06
C ASP A 60 9.78 9.99 -1.15
N PRO A 61 9.99 8.71 -0.82
CA PRO A 61 9.10 7.95 0.05
C PRO A 61 9.25 8.28 1.54
N ARG A 62 10.27 9.00 1.97
CA ARG A 62 10.53 9.29 3.39
C ARG A 62 9.42 10.08 4.08
N PRO A 63 8.80 11.11 3.46
CA PRO A 63 7.65 11.79 4.07
C PRO A 63 6.47 10.84 4.33
N TRP A 64 6.23 9.89 3.43
CA TRP A 64 5.21 8.86 3.59
C TRP A 64 5.50 7.98 4.81
N LEU A 65 6.76 7.55 4.97
CA LEU A 65 7.19 6.74 6.13
C LEU A 65 7.02 7.49 7.45
N ARG A 66 7.34 8.79 7.48
CA ARG A 66 7.13 9.62 8.67
C ARG A 66 5.65 9.76 9.03
N MET A 67 4.80 9.98 8.03
CA MET A 67 3.35 10.06 8.24
C MET A 67 2.80 8.72 8.72
N HIS A 68 3.23 7.62 8.12
CA HIS A 68 2.87 6.26 8.54
C HIS A 68 3.20 6.02 10.01
N ALA A 69 4.42 6.36 10.44
CA ALA A 69 4.86 6.20 11.82
C ALA A 69 4.02 7.05 12.79
N LEU A 70 3.70 8.29 12.41
CA LEU A 70 2.84 9.17 13.19
C LEU A 70 1.44 8.59 13.38
N LEU A 71 0.80 8.17 12.31
CA LEU A 71 -0.54 7.58 12.33
C LEU A 71 -0.55 6.29 13.16
N HIS A 72 0.42 5.42 12.96
CA HIS A 72 0.54 4.17 13.70
C HIS A 72 0.72 4.42 15.20
N SER A 73 1.57 5.38 15.59
CA SER A 73 1.82 5.70 17.00
C SER A 73 0.58 6.24 17.73
N HIS A 74 -0.41 6.77 17.01
CA HIS A 74 -1.67 7.27 17.56
C HIS A 74 -2.84 6.28 17.39
N GLY A 75 -2.54 5.03 17.07
CA GLY A 75 -3.54 3.96 17.00
C GLY A 75 -4.41 3.98 15.75
N VAL A 76 -4.06 4.76 14.73
CA VAL A 76 -4.74 4.70 13.44
C VAL A 76 -4.31 3.43 12.70
N ARG A 77 -5.28 2.69 12.15
CA ARG A 77 -5.01 1.48 11.36
C ARG A 77 -4.36 1.87 10.04
N VAL A 78 -3.12 1.48 9.87
CA VAL A 78 -2.33 1.67 8.65
C VAL A 78 -1.75 0.34 8.21
N PRO A 79 -1.41 0.15 6.91
CA PRO A 79 -0.75 -1.07 6.47
C PRO A 79 0.59 -1.23 7.17
N HIS A 80 0.90 -2.46 7.58
CA HIS A 80 2.22 -2.76 8.14
C HIS A 80 3.30 -2.61 7.07
N VAL A 81 4.43 -1.99 7.40
CA VAL A 81 5.61 -1.90 6.53
C VAL A 81 6.52 -3.08 6.85
N GLU A 82 6.56 -4.06 5.94
CA GLU A 82 7.41 -5.25 6.10
C GLU A 82 8.87 -4.91 5.87
N ILE A 83 9.16 -4.25 4.76
CA ILE A 83 10.51 -3.87 4.36
C ILE A 83 10.45 -2.48 3.73
N ALA A 84 11.39 -1.62 4.11
CA ALA A 84 11.52 -0.28 3.55
C ALA A 84 12.92 -0.08 2.99
N ASP A 85 13.00 0.37 1.76
CA ASP A 85 14.23 0.78 1.09
C ASP A 85 14.02 2.16 0.45
N PRO A 86 14.08 3.23 1.26
CA PRO A 86 13.79 4.57 0.77
C PRO A 86 14.82 5.07 -0.25
N ASP A 87 16.05 4.59 -0.21
CA ASP A 87 17.09 4.96 -1.17
C ASP A 87 16.77 4.42 -2.58
N ALA A 88 16.27 3.20 -2.67
CA ALA A 88 15.78 2.62 -3.91
C ALA A 88 14.35 3.06 -4.26
N GLY A 89 13.59 3.55 -3.30
CA GLY A 89 12.20 3.97 -3.45
C GLY A 89 11.21 2.82 -3.45
N PHE A 90 11.51 1.74 -2.72
CA PHE A 90 10.63 0.58 -2.61
C PHE A 90 10.19 0.34 -1.17
N LEU A 91 8.89 0.19 -0.98
CA LEU A 91 8.31 -0.21 0.30
C LEU A 91 7.44 -1.45 0.10
N LEU A 92 7.71 -2.51 0.86
CA LEU A 92 6.88 -3.70 0.87
C LEU A 92 5.88 -3.60 2.02
N LEU A 93 4.60 -3.57 1.70
CA LEU A 93 3.51 -3.30 2.61
C LEU A 93 2.59 -4.51 2.78
N GLU A 94 1.90 -4.54 3.90
CA GLU A 94 0.79 -5.46 4.12
C GLU A 94 -0.26 -5.31 3.01
N ASP A 95 -0.77 -6.44 2.48
CA ASP A 95 -1.90 -6.44 1.55
C ASP A 95 -3.21 -6.42 2.35
N LEU A 96 -3.95 -5.32 2.24
CA LEU A 96 -5.24 -5.15 2.92
C LEU A 96 -6.41 -5.74 2.14
N GLY A 97 -6.15 -6.36 0.98
CA GLY A 97 -7.17 -6.95 0.12
C GLY A 97 -7.51 -6.11 -1.11
N GLY A 98 -8.38 -6.64 -1.95
CA GLY A 98 -8.69 -6.06 -3.26
C GLY A 98 -9.76 -4.98 -3.23
N PRO A 99 -10.97 -5.23 -2.71
CA PRO A 99 -12.06 -4.27 -2.84
C PRO A 99 -11.93 -3.10 -1.86
N THR A 100 -12.19 -1.89 -2.38
CA THR A 100 -12.36 -0.70 -1.55
C THR A 100 -13.71 -0.74 -0.86
N LEU A 101 -13.89 0.06 0.21
CA LEU A 101 -15.17 0.21 0.88
C LEU A 101 -16.28 0.65 -0.10
N ALA A 102 -15.97 1.59 -0.98
CA ALA A 102 -16.91 2.06 -1.99
C ALA A 102 -17.39 0.94 -2.92
N ARG A 103 -16.49 0.07 -3.39
CA ARG A 103 -16.83 -1.08 -4.22
C ARG A 103 -17.64 -2.11 -3.45
N THR A 104 -17.28 -2.37 -2.20
CA THR A 104 -18.00 -3.31 -1.32
C THR A 104 -19.44 -2.86 -1.10
N ILE A 105 -19.68 -1.58 -0.87
CA ILE A 105 -21.02 -1.01 -0.72
C ILE A 105 -21.80 -1.04 -2.03
N ALA A 106 -21.15 -0.75 -3.16
CA ALA A 106 -21.81 -0.67 -4.47
C ALA A 106 -22.26 -2.04 -5.03
N THR A 107 -21.63 -3.14 -4.61
CA THR A 107 -21.97 -4.51 -5.07
C THR A 107 -23.06 -5.18 -4.23
N ASP A 108 -23.77 -4.41 -3.43
CA ASP A 108 -24.54 -4.88 -2.32
C ASP A 108 -25.94 -5.39 -2.67
N THR A 109 -26.30 -6.56 -2.14
CA THR A 109 -27.66 -7.10 -2.06
C THR A 109 -28.30 -6.68 -0.72
N ALA A 110 -29.62 -6.83 -0.59
CA ALA A 110 -30.43 -6.32 0.54
C ALA A 110 -29.95 -6.72 1.96
N ASP A 111 -29.17 -7.78 2.09
CA ASP A 111 -28.61 -8.24 3.37
C ASP A 111 -27.37 -7.47 3.83
N ALA A 112 -26.82 -6.65 2.99
CA ALA A 112 -25.56 -5.97 3.21
C ALA A 112 -25.72 -4.53 3.75
N HIS A 113 -26.92 -4.02 3.95
CA HIS A 113 -27.12 -2.72 4.62
C HIS A 113 -26.59 -2.73 6.06
N SER A 114 -26.75 -3.84 6.78
CA SER A 114 -26.21 -3.99 8.14
C SER A 114 -24.67 -4.06 8.13
N ASP A 115 -24.08 -4.67 7.11
CA ASP A 115 -22.62 -4.73 6.94
C ASP A 115 -22.04 -3.38 6.52
N ALA A 116 -22.74 -2.62 5.67
CA ALA A 116 -22.36 -1.27 5.29
C ALA A 116 -22.27 -0.34 6.50
N ASP A 117 -23.24 -0.38 7.40
CA ASP A 117 -23.23 0.41 8.64
C ASP A 117 -22.05 0.04 9.54
N ALA A 118 -21.77 -1.25 9.69
CA ALA A 118 -20.62 -1.73 10.47
C ALA A 118 -19.29 -1.27 9.87
N TRP A 119 -19.16 -1.29 8.56
CA TRP A 119 -17.97 -0.77 7.86
C TRP A 119 -17.81 0.74 8.03
N MET A 120 -18.91 1.49 7.93
CA MET A 120 -18.89 2.94 8.16
C MET A 120 -18.51 3.29 9.60
N ASP A 121 -19.02 2.56 10.59
CA ASP A 121 -18.65 2.76 11.99
C ASP A 121 -17.16 2.54 12.23
N ARG A 122 -16.57 1.53 11.60
CA ARG A 122 -15.13 1.29 11.65
C ARG A 122 -14.33 2.43 11.01
N ALA A 123 -14.78 2.94 9.87
CA ALA A 123 -14.16 4.07 9.20
C ALA A 123 -14.21 5.33 10.06
N ILE A 124 -15.36 5.62 10.67
CA ILE A 124 -15.56 6.76 11.58
C ILE A 124 -14.65 6.63 12.81
N THR A 125 -14.52 5.44 13.37
CA THR A 125 -13.62 5.19 14.50
C THR A 125 -12.17 5.55 14.15
N GLN A 126 -11.70 5.17 12.97
CA GLN A 126 -10.36 5.53 12.50
C GLN A 126 -10.22 7.05 12.28
N LEU A 127 -11.24 7.68 11.72
CA LEU A 127 -11.27 9.13 11.53
C LEU A 127 -11.19 9.89 12.86
N LEU A 128 -11.92 9.44 13.89
CA LEU A 128 -11.87 10.03 15.22
C LEU A 128 -10.47 9.90 15.84
N ARG A 129 -9.80 8.77 15.66
CA ARG A 129 -8.40 8.60 16.10
C ARG A 129 -7.47 9.55 15.38
N LEU A 130 -7.65 9.70 14.07
CA LEU A 130 -6.88 10.64 13.26
C LEU A 130 -7.03 12.08 13.76
N GLN A 131 -8.25 12.51 14.10
CA GLN A 131 -8.55 13.85 14.57
C GLN A 131 -7.97 14.14 15.98
N GLN A 132 -7.63 13.13 16.74
CA GLN A 132 -7.02 13.26 18.06
C GLN A 132 -5.50 13.48 18.02
N ILE A 133 -4.89 13.36 16.86
CA ILE A 133 -3.45 13.59 16.70
C ILE A 133 -3.18 15.09 16.88
N PRO A 134 -2.32 15.49 17.84
CA PRO A 134 -1.98 16.89 18.03
C PRO A 134 -1.23 17.45 16.82
N VAL A 135 -1.59 18.66 16.44
CA VAL A 135 -0.99 19.38 15.30
C VAL A 135 0.22 20.17 15.79
#